data_68e721eb3f951e89dc84bf03a23244ae
#
_entry.id   68e721eb3f951e89dc84bf03a23244ae
#
_cell.length_a   1.000
_cell.length_b   1.000
_cell.length_c   1.000
_cell.angle_alpha   90.00
_cell.angle_beta   90.00
_cell.angle_gamma   90.00
#
_symmetry.space_group_name_H-M   'P 1'
#
loop_
_entity.id
_entity.type
_entity.pdbx_description
1 polymer ?
#
loop_
_entity_poly.entity_id
_entity_poly.type
_entity_poly.pdbx_seq_one_letter_code
_entity_poly.pdbx_strand_id
1 'polypeptide(L)'
;MKAISTLALRRVTLCGIALFGITFGFAAVHPAAAQATGVSGSAAPSARDRGGALFGRPTTLPYAREYPAIPYTQMPTDNAIAHLQARIDRGEVKLVYQPPRGYLDSILAALGIDPSSQTLVYSKTSLQTGEISAATPRAIYFNDDTYVAWVQQGDLELAAMDTKLGQVFYTIPNQPARTVRLERKTTDCLGCHDTYELAGGGVPRFLLMSTYVDVHGEQMSHEGQILTYQETPLKYRWGGWYVTGQSGDQVHLGNILVHSAQEMAHLDQVRRGNLDTLQGLFDTKPYLTNKSDIVALLVLQHQHDVQNLLTRINFEARTALAKAGHGQIPEKTRATLQGYMDGLVSVMFFVDATRFTSPISGNSGFTHWLESRGPRDPMGRSLRDLDLKTRLFKYPLSYLIYSRAFDGLPAYAKDYIYGRFADILTGRSESDPSGASLPKGFDPDALDAYIDQDAHAGVPQLPEADRKAILEILRATKPDFARYLAGHGA
;
A
#
# COMPACT_ATOMS: atom_id res chain seq x y z
N MET A 1 -7.42 -54.77 34.96
CA MET A 1 -8.65 -55.60 34.84
C MET A 1 -9.56 -54.97 33.80
N LYS A 2 -9.81 -55.77 32.74
CA LYS A 2 -10.98 -55.78 31.84
C LYS A 2 -11.29 -54.50 31.06
N ALA A 3 -11.57 -54.49 29.73
CA ALA A 3 -11.51 -55.51 28.68
C ALA A 3 -11.74 -54.80 27.33
N ILE A 4 -11.03 -55.22 26.38
CA ILE A 4 -11.20 -55.30 24.95
C ILE A 4 -12.64 -55.34 24.46
N SER A 5 -12.98 -54.65 23.39
CA SER A 5 -13.91 -55.14 22.40
C SER A 5 -13.64 -54.56 20.99
N THR A 6 -13.37 -55.49 20.11
CA THR A 6 -13.08 -55.44 18.67
C THR A 6 -14.38 -55.62 17.87
N LEU A 7 -14.24 -55.41 16.53
CA LEU A 7 -15.12 -55.75 15.38
C LEU A 7 -16.04 -54.57 14.90
N ALA A 8 -16.20 -54.33 13.59
CA ALA A 8 -16.14 -55.22 12.43
C ALA A 8 -15.92 -54.49 11.12
N LEU A 9 -15.12 -55.11 10.26
CA LEU A 9 -15.07 -54.91 8.81
C LEU A 9 -16.42 -55.22 8.15
N ARG A 10 -16.87 -54.39 7.21
CA ARG A 10 -17.75 -54.85 6.13
C ARG A 10 -17.21 -54.43 4.76
N ARG A 11 -16.81 -55.48 4.02
CA ARG A 11 -16.61 -55.46 2.57
C ARG A 11 -17.99 -55.36 1.88
N VAL A 12 -18.10 -54.55 0.84
CA VAL A 12 -19.16 -54.73 -0.20
C VAL A 12 -18.52 -54.62 -1.59
N THR A 13 -18.81 -55.60 -2.32
CA THR A 13 -18.43 -56.16 -3.57
C THR A 13 -18.66 -55.24 -4.80
N LEU A 14 -17.78 -55.44 -5.79
CA LEU A 14 -17.90 -55.00 -7.18
C LEU A 14 -19.21 -55.47 -7.83
N CYS A 15 -19.80 -54.58 -8.67
CA CYS A 15 -20.59 -55.00 -9.79
C CYS A 15 -20.26 -54.16 -11.03
N GLY A 16 -19.74 -54.78 -12.05
CA GLY A 16 -19.45 -54.22 -13.36
C GLY A 16 -20.66 -54.31 -14.27
N ILE A 17 -20.49 -53.86 -15.52
CA ILE A 17 -21.37 -53.89 -16.73
C ILE A 17 -21.53 -52.45 -17.25
N ALA A 18 -21.38 -52.07 -18.49
CA ALA A 18 -21.06 -52.72 -19.77
C ALA A 18 -20.61 -51.61 -20.77
N LEU A 19 -19.80 -52.03 -21.71
CA LEU A 19 -19.44 -51.27 -22.92
C LEU A 19 -20.70 -51.01 -23.79
N PHE A 20 -20.84 -49.77 -24.28
CA PHE A 20 -21.55 -49.52 -25.55
C PHE A 20 -20.65 -48.72 -26.46
N GLY A 21 -20.18 -49.36 -27.50
CA GLY A 21 -19.49 -48.74 -28.62
C GLY A 21 -20.48 -48.07 -29.54
N ILE A 22 -20.21 -46.83 -29.91
CA ILE A 22 -20.83 -46.18 -31.07
C ILE A 22 -19.69 -45.72 -31.99
N THR A 23 -19.54 -46.42 -33.08
CA THR A 23 -18.75 -46.00 -34.25
C THR A 23 -19.48 -44.92 -34.99
N PHE A 24 -18.88 -43.76 -35.21
CA PHE A 24 -19.28 -42.80 -36.21
C PHE A 24 -18.14 -42.54 -37.20
N GLY A 25 -18.54 -42.63 -38.47
CA GLY A 25 -17.71 -42.70 -39.64
C GLY A 25 -16.95 -41.41 -39.94
N PHE A 26 -15.77 -41.61 -40.51
CA PHE A 26 -14.98 -40.59 -41.16
C PHE A 26 -15.63 -40.16 -42.48
N ALA A 27 -16.00 -38.89 -42.58
CA ALA A 27 -16.23 -38.22 -43.86
C ALA A 27 -15.01 -37.36 -44.17
N ALA A 28 -14.27 -37.73 -45.19
CA ALA A 28 -13.14 -36.96 -45.74
C ALA A 28 -13.69 -35.71 -46.47
N VAL A 29 -13.28 -34.53 -46.00
CA VAL A 29 -13.47 -33.27 -46.74
C VAL A 29 -12.13 -32.78 -47.23
N HIS A 30 -11.97 -32.61 -48.52
CA HIS A 30 -10.77 -32.10 -49.19
C HIS A 30 -10.54 -30.63 -48.83
N PRO A 31 -9.26 -30.18 -48.74
CA PRO A 31 -8.95 -28.79 -48.42
C PRO A 31 -9.05 -27.91 -49.68
N ALA A 32 -9.85 -26.87 -49.63
CA ALA A 32 -9.78 -25.74 -50.53
C ALA A 32 -8.59 -24.85 -50.16
N ALA A 33 -7.71 -24.61 -51.13
CA ALA A 33 -6.55 -23.70 -50.99
C ALA A 33 -7.06 -22.27 -50.77
N ALA A 34 -6.84 -21.68 -49.59
CA ALA A 34 -6.94 -20.25 -49.36
C ALA A 34 -5.55 -19.63 -49.32
N GLN A 35 -5.36 -18.62 -50.16
CA GLN A 35 -4.16 -17.84 -50.32
C GLN A 35 -3.72 -17.20 -49.00
N ALA A 36 -2.46 -17.39 -48.64
CA ALA A 36 -1.82 -16.75 -47.51
C ALA A 36 -1.61 -15.25 -47.79
N THR A 37 -2.40 -14.39 -47.14
CA THR A 37 -2.02 -13.00 -46.93
C THR A 37 -1.14 -12.96 -45.67
N GLY A 38 0.10 -12.44 -45.86
CA GLY A 38 1.10 -12.38 -44.79
C GLY A 38 0.61 -11.55 -43.63
N VAL A 39 0.43 -12.23 -42.50
CA VAL A 39 0.35 -11.61 -41.17
C VAL A 39 1.76 -11.70 -40.59
N SER A 40 2.40 -10.54 -40.43
CA SER A 40 3.66 -10.35 -39.72
C SER A 40 3.55 -11.02 -38.34
N GLY A 41 4.48 -11.93 -38.07
CA GLY A 41 4.55 -12.63 -36.78
C GLY A 41 4.65 -11.66 -35.63
N SER A 42 3.63 -11.63 -34.80
CA SER A 42 3.72 -11.02 -33.47
C SER A 42 4.69 -11.89 -32.67
N ALA A 43 5.78 -11.28 -32.21
CA ALA A 43 6.67 -11.91 -31.24
C ALA A 43 5.84 -12.41 -30.02
N ALA A 44 6.18 -13.58 -29.51
CA ALA A 44 5.57 -14.08 -28.29
C ALA A 44 5.73 -13.04 -27.16
N PRO A 45 4.68 -12.77 -26.37
CA PRO A 45 4.74 -11.77 -25.31
C PRO A 45 5.88 -12.12 -24.34
N SER A 46 6.67 -11.11 -24.00
CA SER A 46 7.79 -11.24 -23.07
C SER A 46 7.29 -11.68 -21.70
N ALA A 47 8.16 -12.20 -20.85
CA ALA A 47 7.81 -12.57 -19.46
C ALA A 47 7.21 -11.37 -18.69
N ARG A 48 7.52 -10.13 -19.11
CA ARG A 48 6.95 -8.88 -18.58
C ARG A 48 5.45 -8.75 -18.85
N ASP A 49 4.96 -9.28 -19.98
CA ASP A 49 3.52 -9.21 -20.33
C ASP A 49 2.66 -10.24 -19.60
N ARG A 50 3.28 -11.22 -18.91
CA ARG A 50 2.55 -12.28 -18.19
C ARG A 50 2.18 -11.92 -16.77
N GLY A 51 2.81 -10.92 -16.16
CA GLY A 51 2.49 -10.44 -14.81
C GLY A 51 1.09 -9.83 -14.70
N GLY A 52 0.60 -9.20 -15.79
CA GLY A 52 -0.75 -8.62 -15.83
C GLY A 52 -1.90 -9.64 -15.86
N ALA A 53 -1.60 -10.93 -16.08
CA ALA A 53 -2.62 -11.98 -16.14
C ALA A 53 -3.04 -12.48 -14.73
N LEU A 54 -2.25 -12.19 -13.68
CA LEU A 54 -2.55 -12.58 -12.30
C LEU A 54 -3.64 -11.72 -11.65
N PHE A 55 -3.87 -10.51 -12.18
CA PHE A 55 -4.77 -9.52 -11.57
C PHE A 55 -5.98 -9.18 -12.46
N GLY A 56 -6.38 -10.07 -13.35
CA GLY A 56 -7.47 -9.79 -14.30
C GLY A 56 -7.02 -8.88 -15.45
N ARG A 57 -7.90 -8.68 -16.45
CA ARG A 57 -7.63 -7.70 -17.51
C ARG A 57 -7.70 -6.31 -16.91
N PRO A 58 -6.66 -5.45 -17.08
CA PRO A 58 -6.75 -4.08 -16.64
C PRO A 58 -7.98 -3.43 -17.30
N THR A 59 -8.97 -3.09 -16.50
CA THR A 59 -10.02 -2.17 -16.94
C THR A 59 -9.41 -0.79 -16.95
N THR A 60 -8.56 -0.52 -17.94
CA THR A 60 -8.04 0.81 -18.18
C THR A 60 -9.18 1.67 -18.68
N LEU A 61 -10.00 2.15 -17.74
CA LEU A 61 -10.78 3.33 -18.02
C LEU A 61 -9.77 4.45 -18.22
N PRO A 62 -9.72 5.11 -19.39
CA PRO A 62 -8.80 6.21 -19.57
C PRO A 62 -9.10 7.25 -18.50
N TYR A 63 -8.18 7.54 -17.60
CA TYR A 63 -8.28 8.63 -16.62
C TYR A 63 -8.81 9.93 -17.22
N ALA A 64 -8.44 10.23 -18.46
CA ALA A 64 -8.94 11.36 -19.21
C ALA A 64 -10.47 11.36 -19.39
N ARG A 65 -11.16 10.21 -19.32
CA ARG A 65 -12.61 10.13 -19.44
C ARG A 65 -13.32 10.31 -18.09
N GLU A 66 -12.74 9.72 -17.02
CA GLU A 66 -13.34 9.84 -15.68
C GLU A 66 -13.02 11.18 -15.02
N TYR A 67 -11.78 11.63 -15.18
CA TYR A 67 -11.28 12.83 -14.53
C TYR A 67 -10.68 13.82 -15.53
N PRO A 68 -11.50 14.47 -16.38
CA PRO A 68 -11.01 15.39 -17.39
C PRO A 68 -10.29 16.61 -16.78
N ALA A 69 -10.56 16.93 -15.52
CA ALA A 69 -9.86 17.98 -14.76
C ALA A 69 -8.43 17.59 -14.37
N ILE A 70 -8.11 16.28 -14.42
CA ILE A 70 -6.78 15.74 -14.13
C ILE A 70 -6.39 14.76 -15.23
N PRO A 71 -5.94 15.23 -16.39
CA PRO A 71 -5.47 14.36 -17.47
C PRO A 71 -4.15 13.71 -17.08
N TYR A 72 -4.23 12.66 -16.27
CA TYR A 72 -3.12 12.03 -15.57
C TYR A 72 -1.92 11.73 -16.49
N THR A 73 -2.17 11.15 -17.67
CA THR A 73 -1.12 10.75 -18.61
C THR A 73 -0.41 11.93 -19.29
N GLN A 74 -1.07 13.10 -19.37
CA GLN A 74 -0.62 14.27 -20.13
C GLN A 74 -0.09 15.39 -19.24
N MET A 75 -0.58 15.45 -17.97
CA MET A 75 -0.21 16.51 -17.04
C MET A 75 1.26 16.37 -16.62
N PRO A 76 2.03 17.47 -16.62
CA PRO A 76 3.37 17.50 -16.04
C PRO A 76 3.36 17.08 -14.57
N THR A 77 4.39 16.40 -14.15
CA THR A 77 4.56 15.93 -12.78
C THR A 77 5.29 16.96 -11.90
N ASP A 78 4.83 17.12 -10.66
CA ASP A 78 5.43 17.97 -9.64
C ASP A 78 5.67 17.15 -8.36
N ASN A 79 6.72 16.31 -8.39
CA ASN A 79 7.10 15.43 -7.28
C ASN A 79 8.63 15.28 -7.19
N ALA A 80 9.11 14.65 -6.13
CA ALA A 80 10.54 14.51 -5.84
C ALA A 80 11.31 13.82 -6.96
N ILE A 81 10.71 12.83 -7.65
CA ILE A 81 11.37 12.08 -8.74
C ILE A 81 11.49 12.95 -9.99
N ALA A 82 10.44 13.70 -10.34
CA ALA A 82 10.48 14.64 -11.46
C ALA A 82 11.53 15.75 -11.22
N HIS A 83 11.62 16.25 -9.99
CA HIS A 83 12.64 17.23 -9.60
C HIS A 83 14.05 16.62 -9.66
N LEU A 84 14.23 15.36 -9.25
CA LEU A 84 15.50 14.66 -9.41
C LEU A 84 15.89 14.52 -10.87
N GLN A 85 14.96 14.12 -11.76
CA GLN A 85 15.24 14.06 -13.20
C GLN A 85 15.69 15.41 -13.74
N ALA A 86 15.01 16.50 -13.37
CA ALA A 86 15.41 17.84 -13.79
C ALA A 86 16.81 18.23 -13.31
N ARG A 87 17.21 17.83 -12.11
CA ARG A 87 18.58 18.02 -11.58
C ARG A 87 19.63 17.20 -12.33
N ILE A 88 19.27 15.97 -12.73
CA ILE A 88 20.13 15.11 -13.57
C ILE A 88 20.32 15.74 -14.96
N ASP A 89 19.24 16.24 -15.55
CA ASP A 89 19.27 16.87 -16.89
C ASP A 89 20.13 18.14 -16.92
N ARG A 90 20.18 18.88 -15.80
CA ARG A 90 21.08 20.04 -15.64
C ARG A 90 22.51 19.70 -15.22
N GLY A 91 22.81 18.40 -15.01
CA GLY A 91 24.14 17.95 -14.56
C GLY A 91 24.46 18.23 -13.08
N GLU A 92 23.46 18.64 -12.28
CA GLU A 92 23.63 18.90 -10.84
C GLU A 92 23.73 17.61 -10.01
N VAL A 93 23.17 16.52 -10.53
CA VAL A 93 23.21 15.19 -9.93
C VAL A 93 23.66 14.18 -10.96
N LYS A 94 24.62 13.36 -10.59
CA LYS A 94 25.07 12.20 -11.37
C LYS A 94 24.76 10.92 -10.59
N LEU A 95 23.91 10.07 -11.16
CA LEU A 95 23.66 8.75 -10.58
C LEU A 95 24.81 7.81 -10.94
N VAL A 96 25.23 7.01 -9.95
CA VAL A 96 26.33 6.07 -10.06
C VAL A 96 25.80 4.66 -10.03
N TYR A 97 26.12 3.86 -11.05
CA TYR A 97 25.80 2.44 -11.12
C TYR A 97 26.85 1.63 -10.36
N GLN A 98 26.42 0.86 -9.36
CA GLN A 98 27.30 0.01 -8.53
C GLN A 98 26.68 -1.39 -8.36
N PRO A 99 27.26 -2.45 -8.96
CA PRO A 99 26.80 -3.82 -8.70
C PRO A 99 26.93 -4.18 -7.20
N PRO A 100 26.05 -5.01 -6.63
CA PRO A 100 24.90 -5.65 -7.30
C PRO A 100 23.63 -4.78 -7.35
N ARG A 101 23.63 -3.59 -6.76
CA ARG A 101 22.43 -2.78 -6.53
C ARG A 101 22.14 -1.74 -7.63
N GLY A 102 22.97 -1.67 -8.65
CA GLY A 102 22.76 -0.72 -9.75
C GLY A 102 22.78 0.73 -9.26
N TYR A 103 21.73 1.48 -9.52
CA TYR A 103 21.61 2.90 -9.12
C TYR A 103 21.03 3.11 -7.72
N LEU A 104 20.67 2.05 -6.99
CA LEU A 104 19.94 2.16 -5.72
C LEU A 104 20.59 3.14 -4.74
N ASP A 105 21.87 2.94 -4.42
CA ASP A 105 22.57 3.73 -3.40
C ASP A 105 22.56 5.24 -3.74
N SER A 106 22.82 5.58 -5.00
CA SER A 106 22.84 6.98 -5.45
C SER A 106 21.44 7.59 -5.56
N ILE A 107 20.40 6.80 -5.87
CA ILE A 107 19.01 7.24 -5.89
C ILE A 107 18.53 7.55 -4.46
N LEU A 108 18.76 6.65 -3.50
CA LEU A 108 18.39 6.87 -2.12
C LEU A 108 19.03 8.13 -1.56
N ALA A 109 20.34 8.30 -1.79
CA ALA A 109 21.06 9.50 -1.38
C ALA A 109 20.49 10.78 -2.03
N ALA A 110 20.19 10.76 -3.34
CA ALA A 110 19.67 11.91 -4.06
C ALA A 110 18.25 12.30 -3.64
N LEU A 111 17.42 11.33 -3.18
CA LEU A 111 16.05 11.53 -2.69
C LEU A 111 15.97 11.70 -1.16
N GLY A 112 17.08 11.60 -0.43
CA GLY A 112 17.10 11.70 1.03
C GLY A 112 16.33 10.58 1.73
N ILE A 113 16.38 9.37 1.18
CA ILE A 113 15.76 8.18 1.74
C ILE A 113 16.80 7.42 2.56
N ASP A 114 16.49 7.17 3.82
CA ASP A 114 17.37 6.46 4.74
C ASP A 114 17.24 4.94 4.58
N PRO A 115 18.37 4.19 4.52
CA PRO A 115 18.35 2.75 4.43
C PRO A 115 17.64 2.04 5.58
N SER A 116 17.49 2.67 6.74
CA SER A 116 16.75 2.10 7.89
C SER A 116 15.27 1.89 7.60
N SER A 117 14.72 2.56 6.57
CA SER A 117 13.35 2.38 6.09
C SER A 117 13.14 1.06 5.32
N GLN A 118 14.18 0.24 5.12
CA GLN A 118 14.08 -1.01 4.39
C GLN A 118 12.98 -1.91 4.93
N THR A 119 12.05 -2.28 4.04
CA THR A 119 11.08 -3.35 4.23
C THR A 119 11.20 -4.36 3.09
N LEU A 120 11.01 -5.65 3.37
CA LEU A 120 11.26 -6.72 2.41
C LEU A 120 10.00 -7.54 2.15
N VAL A 121 9.57 -7.60 0.89
CA VAL A 121 8.43 -8.40 0.43
C VAL A 121 8.94 -9.52 -0.48
N TYR A 122 8.53 -10.76 -0.20
CA TYR A 122 8.90 -11.92 -1.00
C TYR A 122 7.72 -12.54 -1.75
N SER A 123 6.49 -12.05 -1.53
CA SER A 123 5.35 -12.39 -2.40
C SER A 123 5.51 -11.73 -3.76
N LYS A 124 5.16 -12.46 -4.83
CA LYS A 124 5.25 -12.00 -6.22
C LYS A 124 4.13 -11.04 -6.58
N THR A 125 4.11 -9.87 -5.94
CA THR A 125 3.09 -8.83 -6.05
C THR A 125 3.56 -7.60 -6.85
N SER A 126 4.59 -7.74 -7.70
CA SER A 126 5.14 -6.68 -8.57
C SER A 126 5.15 -7.14 -10.01
N LEU A 127 5.42 -6.23 -10.95
CA LEU A 127 5.63 -6.58 -12.37
C LEU A 127 6.86 -7.47 -12.59
N GLN A 128 7.80 -7.51 -11.61
CA GLN A 128 9.04 -8.28 -11.68
C GLN A 128 8.93 -9.63 -10.94
N THR A 129 7.85 -10.36 -11.20
CA THR A 129 7.56 -11.65 -10.54
C THR A 129 8.65 -12.70 -10.75
N GLY A 130 9.41 -12.63 -11.84
CA GLY A 130 10.49 -13.58 -12.16
C GLY A 130 11.68 -13.48 -11.21
N GLU A 131 11.97 -12.32 -10.66
CA GLU A 131 13.11 -12.00 -9.82
C GLU A 131 12.81 -12.10 -8.33
N ILE A 132 11.52 -12.07 -7.95
CA ILE A 132 11.08 -12.06 -6.54
C ILE A 132 10.86 -13.47 -6.03
N SER A 133 11.48 -13.78 -4.88
CA SER A 133 11.27 -15.01 -4.13
C SER A 133 11.65 -14.81 -2.66
N ALA A 134 11.45 -15.84 -1.84
CA ALA A 134 11.94 -15.83 -0.47
C ALA A 134 13.47 -15.67 -0.37
N ALA A 135 14.23 -16.14 -1.37
CA ALA A 135 15.68 -15.98 -1.44
C ALA A 135 16.12 -14.61 -2.00
N THR A 136 15.27 -13.98 -2.78
CA THR A 136 15.51 -12.68 -3.44
C THR A 136 14.33 -11.74 -3.22
N PRO A 137 14.01 -11.37 -1.95
CA PRO A 137 12.89 -10.49 -1.66
C PRO A 137 13.10 -9.10 -2.29
N ARG A 138 12.01 -8.46 -2.69
CA ARG A 138 11.99 -7.07 -3.13
C ARG A 138 12.14 -6.16 -1.92
N ALA A 139 13.17 -5.31 -1.91
CA ALA A 139 13.35 -4.28 -0.90
C ALA A 139 12.60 -3.01 -1.29
N ILE A 140 11.91 -2.40 -0.32
CA ILE A 140 11.25 -1.11 -0.46
C ILE A 140 11.86 -0.17 0.56
N TYR A 141 12.32 0.98 0.09
CA TYR A 141 12.84 2.09 0.88
C TYR A 141 11.93 3.29 0.70
N PHE A 142 11.73 4.10 1.73
CA PHE A 142 10.80 5.21 1.63
C PHE A 142 11.14 6.38 2.56
N ASN A 143 10.62 7.54 2.21
CA ASN A 143 10.46 8.69 3.09
C ASN A 143 8.97 9.12 3.10
N ASP A 144 8.66 10.39 3.37
CA ASP A 144 7.29 10.84 3.57
C ASP A 144 6.41 10.76 2.32
N ASP A 145 7.00 10.84 1.12
CA ASP A 145 6.27 10.97 -0.14
C ASP A 145 6.89 10.21 -1.32
N THR A 146 8.00 9.50 -1.09
CA THR A 146 8.74 8.83 -2.16
C THR A 146 9.15 7.43 -1.75
N TYR A 147 9.01 6.49 -2.68
CA TYR A 147 9.25 5.06 -2.51
C TYR A 147 10.19 4.57 -3.60
N VAL A 148 11.16 3.77 -3.22
CA VAL A 148 12.13 3.13 -4.12
C VAL A 148 12.14 1.64 -3.84
N ALA A 149 11.83 0.84 -4.84
CA ALA A 149 11.84 -0.60 -4.72
C ALA A 149 12.95 -1.19 -5.60
N TRP A 150 13.63 -2.19 -5.05
CA TRP A 150 14.73 -2.89 -5.68
C TRP A 150 14.60 -4.40 -5.46
N VAL A 151 14.88 -5.15 -6.49
CA VAL A 151 15.05 -6.60 -6.43
C VAL A 151 16.35 -6.98 -7.16
N GLN A 152 17.00 -8.04 -6.71
CA GLN A 152 18.23 -8.51 -7.35
C GLN A 152 17.97 -8.80 -8.82
N GLN A 153 18.84 -8.29 -9.71
CA GLN A 153 18.77 -8.41 -11.18
C GLN A 153 17.60 -7.69 -11.85
N GLY A 154 16.66 -7.16 -11.08
CA GLY A 154 15.51 -6.43 -11.62
C GLY A 154 15.76 -4.94 -11.78
N ASP A 155 14.84 -4.26 -12.45
CA ASP A 155 14.81 -2.81 -12.59
C ASP A 155 14.47 -2.14 -11.25
N LEU A 156 14.87 -0.88 -11.07
CA LEU A 156 14.37 -0.07 -9.97
C LEU A 156 12.96 0.41 -10.29
N GLU A 157 12.03 0.19 -9.37
CA GLU A 157 10.68 0.73 -9.41
C GLU A 157 10.58 1.86 -8.39
N LEU A 158 10.07 3.01 -8.82
CA LEU A 158 9.93 4.17 -7.95
C LEU A 158 8.50 4.67 -7.99
N ALA A 159 8.06 5.26 -6.89
CA ALA A 159 6.80 6.00 -6.84
C ALA A 159 6.95 7.25 -5.99
N ALA A 160 6.21 8.31 -6.33
CA ALA A 160 6.16 9.52 -5.52
C ALA A 160 4.76 10.11 -5.51
N MET A 161 4.42 10.78 -4.41
CA MET A 161 3.23 11.61 -4.30
C MET A 161 3.42 12.90 -5.09
N ASP A 162 2.50 13.14 -5.99
CA ASP A 162 2.39 14.39 -6.75
C ASP A 162 1.29 15.27 -6.17
N THR A 163 1.47 16.57 -6.20
CA THR A 163 0.53 17.53 -5.61
C THR A 163 -0.85 17.57 -6.30
N LYS A 164 -0.94 17.07 -7.54
CA LYS A 164 -2.18 17.07 -8.34
C LYS A 164 -2.55 15.68 -8.84
N LEU A 165 -1.55 14.82 -9.13
CA LEU A 165 -1.75 13.54 -9.77
C LEU A 165 -1.86 12.37 -8.77
N GLY A 166 -1.67 12.64 -7.46
CA GLY A 166 -1.55 11.56 -6.48
C GLY A 166 -0.30 10.71 -6.71
N GLN A 167 -0.41 9.40 -6.68
CA GLN A 167 0.72 8.51 -6.91
C GLN A 167 1.17 8.51 -8.37
N VAL A 168 2.46 8.73 -8.60
CA VAL A 168 3.08 8.66 -9.93
C VAL A 168 4.22 7.64 -9.89
N PHE A 169 4.27 6.77 -10.88
CA PHE A 169 5.17 5.63 -10.94
C PHE A 169 6.26 5.83 -11.99
N TYR A 170 7.46 5.31 -11.69
CA TYR A 170 8.65 5.40 -12.55
C TYR A 170 9.45 4.12 -12.51
N THR A 171 10.28 3.89 -13.54
CA THR A 171 11.28 2.81 -13.56
C THR A 171 12.62 3.32 -14.02
N ILE A 172 13.67 2.60 -13.62
CA ILE A 172 15.04 2.77 -14.09
C ILE A 172 15.56 1.39 -14.44
N PRO A 173 15.97 1.13 -15.70
CA PRO A 173 16.57 -0.14 -16.07
C PRO A 173 17.84 -0.44 -15.26
N ASN A 174 17.98 -1.69 -14.82
CA ASN A 174 19.13 -2.15 -14.06
C ASN A 174 20.33 -2.46 -14.96
N GLN A 175 20.79 -1.44 -15.68
CA GLN A 175 21.98 -1.52 -16.53
C GLN A 175 22.72 -0.18 -16.58
N PRO A 176 24.05 -0.18 -16.69
CA PRO A 176 24.80 1.06 -16.82
C PRO A 176 24.34 1.84 -18.05
N ALA A 177 24.08 3.14 -17.87
CA ALA A 177 23.70 4.03 -18.96
C ALA A 177 24.53 5.31 -18.93
N ARG A 178 24.80 5.86 -20.13
CA ARG A 178 25.51 7.14 -20.27
C ARG A 178 24.66 8.30 -19.74
N THR A 179 23.35 8.21 -19.92
CA THR A 179 22.35 9.15 -19.39
C THR A 179 21.24 8.32 -18.74
N VAL A 180 21.02 8.53 -17.46
CA VAL A 180 19.96 7.85 -16.71
C VAL A 180 18.67 8.61 -16.88
N ARG A 181 17.60 7.87 -17.19
CA ARG A 181 16.23 8.37 -17.28
C ARG A 181 15.33 7.67 -16.27
N LEU A 182 14.66 8.48 -15.47
CA LEU A 182 13.59 8.02 -14.59
C LEU A 182 12.29 8.02 -15.42
N GLU A 183 11.99 6.86 -16.01
CA GLU A 183 10.90 6.73 -16.99
C GLU A 183 9.55 6.68 -16.28
N ARG A 184 8.69 7.66 -16.51
CA ARG A 184 7.33 7.67 -16.00
C ARG A 184 6.49 6.56 -16.63
N LYS A 185 5.80 5.76 -15.82
CA LYS A 185 4.88 4.71 -16.24
C LYS A 185 3.44 5.18 -16.06
N THR A 186 2.71 5.19 -17.16
CA THR A 186 1.31 5.67 -17.19
C THR A 186 0.30 4.57 -17.54
N THR A 187 0.75 3.34 -17.73
CA THR A 187 -0.08 2.17 -18.08
C THR A 187 0.25 0.96 -17.22
N ASP A 188 1.49 0.45 -17.28
CA ASP A 188 1.86 -0.85 -16.68
C ASP A 188 1.59 -0.91 -15.18
N CYS A 189 2.04 0.11 -14.43
CA CYS A 189 1.82 0.18 -12.97
C CYS A 189 0.34 0.37 -12.63
N LEU A 190 -0.38 1.16 -13.42
CA LEU A 190 -1.79 1.44 -13.19
C LEU A 190 -2.68 0.21 -13.43
N GLY A 191 -2.21 -0.78 -14.18
CA GLY A 191 -2.89 -2.07 -14.33
C GLY A 191 -3.21 -2.75 -13.00
N CYS A 192 -2.36 -2.54 -11.97
CA CYS A 192 -2.62 -3.02 -10.60
C CYS A 192 -3.06 -1.88 -9.68
N HIS A 193 -2.44 -0.70 -9.79
CA HIS A 193 -2.61 0.41 -8.85
C HIS A 193 -3.87 1.26 -9.08
N ASP A 194 -4.68 0.96 -10.11
CA ASP A 194 -5.95 1.63 -10.42
C ASP A 194 -7.10 0.64 -10.70
N THR A 195 -6.97 -0.62 -10.37
CA THR A 195 -8.04 -1.59 -10.64
C THR A 195 -9.17 -1.46 -9.63
N TYR A 196 -10.43 -1.61 -10.11
CA TYR A 196 -11.60 -1.67 -9.23
C TYR A 196 -11.56 -2.90 -8.32
N GLU A 197 -11.07 -4.03 -8.82
CA GLU A 197 -11.01 -5.29 -8.09
C GLU A 197 -10.08 -5.24 -6.87
N LEU A 198 -8.96 -4.52 -6.98
CA LEU A 198 -7.95 -4.47 -5.91
C LEU A 198 -8.00 -3.19 -5.08
N ALA A 199 -8.43 -2.07 -5.67
CA ALA A 199 -8.18 -0.77 -5.07
C ALA A 199 -9.40 0.17 -5.06
N GLY A 200 -10.61 -0.33 -5.35
CA GLY A 200 -11.79 0.50 -5.49
C GLY A 200 -11.78 1.42 -6.72
N GLY A 201 -10.76 1.31 -7.57
CA GLY A 201 -10.69 1.88 -8.93
C GLY A 201 -10.68 3.40 -9.07
N GLY A 202 -10.42 3.84 -10.30
CA GLY A 202 -10.62 5.21 -10.76
C GLY A 202 -9.56 6.22 -10.35
N VAL A 203 -8.67 5.95 -9.41
CA VAL A 203 -7.54 6.80 -9.01
C VAL A 203 -6.32 5.96 -8.66
N PRO A 204 -5.08 6.45 -8.87
CA PRO A 204 -3.89 5.75 -8.46
C PRO A 204 -3.86 5.51 -6.95
N ARG A 205 -3.42 4.32 -6.52
CA ARG A 205 -3.33 3.94 -5.10
C ARG A 205 -2.06 3.16 -4.81
N PHE A 206 -1.57 3.27 -3.59
CA PHE A 206 -0.63 2.31 -3.03
C PHE A 206 -1.38 1.12 -2.43
N LEU A 207 -0.81 -0.07 -2.57
CA LEU A 207 -1.39 -1.31 -2.09
C LEU A 207 -0.39 -2.00 -1.16
N LEU A 208 -0.82 -2.38 0.02
CA LEU A 208 -0.06 -3.22 0.92
C LEU A 208 -0.88 -4.49 1.17
N MET A 209 -0.39 -5.59 0.59
CA MET A 209 -1.09 -6.86 0.58
C MET A 209 -0.48 -7.81 1.59
N SER A 210 -1.33 -8.58 2.25
CA SER A 210 -0.96 -9.73 3.08
C SER A 210 -1.55 -10.98 2.45
N THR A 211 -0.70 -11.98 2.17
CA THR A 211 -1.09 -13.23 1.51
C THR A 211 -0.20 -14.37 1.96
N TYR A 212 -0.71 -15.59 1.95
CA TYR A 212 0.13 -16.76 2.11
C TYR A 212 0.93 -17.01 0.83
N VAL A 213 2.17 -17.42 0.98
CA VAL A 213 3.07 -17.71 -0.13
C VAL A 213 3.85 -19.00 0.09
N ASP A 214 4.18 -19.66 -0.99
CA ASP A 214 5.09 -20.80 -0.98
C ASP A 214 6.58 -20.36 -0.96
N VAL A 215 7.47 -21.33 -0.99
CA VAL A 215 8.94 -21.12 -0.98
C VAL A 215 9.46 -20.37 -2.21
N HIS A 216 8.70 -20.32 -3.28
CA HIS A 216 9.02 -19.62 -4.52
C HIS A 216 8.45 -18.19 -4.56
N GLY A 217 7.74 -17.79 -3.50
CA GLY A 217 7.04 -16.51 -3.42
C GLY A 217 5.71 -16.48 -4.18
N GLU A 218 5.25 -17.63 -4.71
CA GLU A 218 3.95 -17.73 -5.39
C GLU A 218 2.82 -17.56 -4.38
N GLN A 219 1.84 -16.76 -4.75
CA GLN A 219 0.70 -16.47 -3.89
C GLN A 219 -0.24 -17.68 -3.85
N MET A 220 -0.60 -18.08 -2.65
CA MET A 220 -1.63 -19.08 -2.39
C MET A 220 -2.99 -18.40 -2.19
N SER A 221 -3.46 -17.68 -3.22
CA SER A 221 -4.64 -16.81 -3.12
C SER A 221 -5.93 -17.55 -2.74
N HIS A 222 -6.02 -18.84 -3.03
CA HIS A 222 -7.12 -19.70 -2.61
C HIS A 222 -7.15 -19.96 -1.08
N GLU A 223 -6.06 -19.68 -0.37
CA GLU A 223 -5.95 -19.79 1.10
C GLU A 223 -6.17 -18.44 1.80
N GLY A 224 -6.31 -17.37 1.04
CA GLY A 224 -6.60 -16.03 1.53
C GLY A 224 -5.56 -14.99 1.12
N GLN A 225 -6.10 -13.82 0.79
CA GLN A 225 -5.34 -12.64 0.42
C GLN A 225 -6.17 -11.42 0.80
N ILE A 226 -5.56 -10.44 1.48
CA ILE A 226 -6.23 -9.20 1.86
C ILE A 226 -5.35 -7.99 1.56
N LEU A 227 -5.98 -6.87 1.23
CA LEU A 227 -5.35 -5.56 1.37
C LEU A 227 -5.39 -5.18 2.85
N THR A 228 -4.28 -4.70 3.38
CA THR A 228 -4.18 -4.31 4.78
C THR A 228 -4.26 -2.80 4.93
N TYR A 229 -4.84 -2.38 6.04
CA TYR A 229 -5.03 -0.99 6.44
C TYR A 229 -4.61 -0.84 7.92
N GLN A 230 -4.57 0.38 8.43
CA GLN A 230 -4.14 0.63 9.81
C GLN A 230 -5.07 0.00 10.88
N GLU A 231 -6.31 -0.31 10.56
CA GLU A 231 -7.27 -1.03 11.42
C GLU A 231 -7.13 -2.55 11.32
N THR A 232 -6.49 -3.08 10.28
CA THR A 232 -6.30 -4.54 10.14
C THR A 232 -5.55 -5.08 11.36
N PRO A 233 -6.06 -6.07 12.09
CA PRO A 233 -5.36 -6.67 13.22
C PRO A 233 -4.00 -7.23 12.83
N LEU A 234 -2.98 -7.10 13.70
CA LEU A 234 -1.61 -7.56 13.41
C LEU A 234 -1.56 -9.01 12.96
N LYS A 235 -2.41 -9.87 13.53
CA LYS A 235 -2.47 -11.31 13.19
C LYS A 235 -2.77 -11.62 11.72
N TYR A 236 -3.26 -10.64 10.95
CA TYR A 236 -3.55 -10.76 9.53
C TYR A 236 -2.58 -9.98 8.64
N ARG A 237 -1.61 -9.23 9.23
CA ARG A 237 -0.67 -8.41 8.46
C ARG A 237 0.58 -9.18 8.08
N TRP A 238 1.18 -8.71 6.98
CA TRP A 238 2.54 -9.03 6.52
C TRP A 238 2.75 -10.46 6.04
N GLY A 239 1.70 -11.20 5.70
CA GLY A 239 1.85 -12.43 4.92
C GLY A 239 2.57 -12.11 3.60
N GLY A 240 3.63 -12.87 3.28
CA GLY A 240 4.50 -12.61 2.13
C GLY A 240 5.59 -11.56 2.37
N TRP A 241 5.78 -11.08 3.63
CA TRP A 241 6.79 -10.11 4.02
C TRP A 241 7.75 -10.68 5.06
N TYR A 242 9.01 -10.26 5.00
CA TYR A 242 9.92 -10.40 6.13
C TYR A 242 9.68 -9.29 7.15
N VAL A 243 9.82 -9.62 8.44
CA VAL A 243 9.61 -8.71 9.56
C VAL A 243 10.70 -8.93 10.61
N THR A 244 11.39 -7.87 10.99
CA THR A 244 12.34 -7.87 12.11
C THR A 244 11.94 -6.83 13.16
N GLY A 245 12.32 -7.07 14.40
CA GLY A 245 11.93 -6.29 15.56
C GLY A 245 11.13 -7.13 16.55
N GLN A 246 10.55 -6.47 17.54
CA GLN A 246 9.82 -7.13 18.62
C GLN A 246 8.35 -6.70 18.60
N SER A 247 7.44 -7.65 18.71
CA SER A 247 6.00 -7.44 18.88
C SER A 247 5.46 -8.05 20.18
N GLY A 248 6.37 -8.54 21.06
CA GLY A 248 5.97 -9.27 22.26
C GLY A 248 5.19 -10.53 21.91
N ASP A 249 4.07 -10.73 22.58
CA ASP A 249 3.19 -11.88 22.36
C ASP A 249 2.20 -11.67 21.20
N GLN A 250 2.21 -10.50 20.56
CA GLN A 250 1.36 -10.24 19.40
C GLN A 250 1.87 -11.00 18.18
N VAL A 251 0.97 -11.75 17.56
CA VAL A 251 1.29 -12.54 16.37
C VAL A 251 1.03 -11.75 15.10
N HIS A 252 1.79 -12.07 14.04
CA HIS A 252 1.60 -11.57 12.68
C HIS A 252 1.94 -12.67 11.66
N LEU A 253 1.62 -12.47 10.38
CA LEU A 253 1.88 -13.43 9.31
C LEU A 253 3.26 -13.23 8.64
N GLY A 254 4.04 -12.26 9.07
CA GLY A 254 5.38 -12.06 8.56
C GLY A 254 6.29 -13.25 8.82
N ASN A 255 7.27 -13.47 7.93
CA ASN A 255 8.27 -14.54 8.01
C ASN A 255 7.70 -15.96 7.80
N ILE A 256 6.45 -16.10 7.34
CA ILE A 256 5.84 -17.40 7.09
C ILE A 256 6.06 -17.80 5.63
N LEU A 257 6.67 -18.96 5.43
CA LEU A 257 6.74 -19.67 4.16
C LEU A 257 6.03 -21.01 4.32
N VAL A 258 5.10 -21.31 3.43
CA VAL A 258 4.32 -22.55 3.48
C VAL A 258 4.94 -23.58 2.52
N HIS A 259 5.38 -24.72 3.04
CA HIS A 259 5.99 -25.78 2.25
C HIS A 259 5.00 -26.91 1.92
N SER A 260 3.87 -26.98 2.62
CA SER A 260 2.90 -28.04 2.45
C SER A 260 1.51 -27.66 2.97
N ALA A 261 0.47 -28.36 2.54
CA ALA A 261 -0.88 -28.23 3.07
C ALA A 261 -0.95 -28.54 4.59
N GLN A 262 -0.06 -29.40 5.09
CA GLN A 262 0.01 -29.69 6.52
C GLN A 262 0.53 -28.49 7.32
N GLU A 263 1.55 -27.77 6.83
CA GLU A 263 2.03 -26.53 7.45
C GLU A 263 0.97 -25.45 7.40
N MET A 264 0.22 -25.35 6.29
CA MET A 264 -0.91 -24.42 6.16
C MET A 264 -1.99 -24.66 7.23
N ALA A 265 -2.29 -25.93 7.53
CA ALA A 265 -3.23 -26.30 8.58
C ALA A 265 -2.70 -26.03 10.01
N HIS A 266 -1.40 -25.80 10.18
CA HIS A 266 -0.72 -25.64 11.48
C HIS A 266 0.22 -24.42 11.46
N LEU A 267 -0.28 -23.26 11.03
CA LEU A 267 0.51 -22.01 10.91
C LEU A 267 1.16 -21.56 12.22
N ASP A 268 0.57 -21.89 13.35
CA ASP A 268 1.14 -21.64 14.68
C ASP A 268 2.51 -22.29 14.89
N GLN A 269 2.77 -23.41 14.23
CA GLN A 269 4.04 -24.14 14.32
C GLN A 269 5.14 -23.56 13.40
N VAL A 270 4.78 -22.82 12.34
CA VAL A 270 5.73 -22.24 11.37
C VAL A 270 5.92 -20.72 11.56
N ARG A 271 5.19 -20.10 12.47
CA ARG A 271 5.31 -18.68 12.77
C ARG A 271 6.68 -18.31 13.33
N ARG A 272 7.26 -17.23 12.81
CA ARG A 272 8.55 -16.69 13.25
C ARG A 272 8.42 -15.21 13.52
N GLY A 273 7.83 -14.86 14.69
CA GLY A 273 7.81 -13.49 15.19
C GLY A 273 9.10 -13.13 15.94
N ASN A 274 9.28 -11.85 16.25
CA ASN A 274 10.36 -11.34 17.10
C ASN A 274 11.77 -11.69 16.59
N LEU A 275 12.04 -11.51 15.28
CA LEU A 275 13.37 -11.75 14.71
C LEU A 275 14.26 -10.51 14.86
N ASP A 276 15.48 -10.71 15.33
CA ASP A 276 16.47 -9.63 15.37
C ASP A 276 17.15 -9.41 14.03
N THR A 277 17.21 -10.42 13.16
CA THR A 277 17.91 -10.37 11.87
C THR A 277 17.31 -11.38 10.90
N LEU A 278 17.42 -11.09 9.61
CA LEU A 278 17.08 -12.01 8.52
C LEU A 278 18.26 -12.88 8.07
N GLN A 279 19.41 -12.67 8.70
CA GLN A 279 20.60 -13.49 8.42
C GLN A 279 20.31 -14.97 8.71
N GLY A 280 20.62 -15.83 7.75
CA GLY A 280 20.31 -17.26 7.83
C GLY A 280 18.96 -17.65 7.24
N LEU A 281 18.07 -16.70 6.89
CA LEU A 281 16.86 -17.00 6.12
C LEU A 281 17.15 -16.98 4.62
N PHE A 282 17.99 -16.04 4.17
CA PHE A 282 18.48 -15.92 2.80
C PHE A 282 19.81 -15.14 2.78
N ASP A 283 20.46 -14.97 1.62
CA ASP A 283 21.66 -14.15 1.51
C ASP A 283 21.33 -12.65 1.59
N THR A 284 21.61 -12.06 2.74
CA THR A 284 21.33 -10.63 3.00
C THR A 284 22.43 -9.68 2.52
N LYS A 285 23.60 -10.17 2.06
CA LYS A 285 24.74 -9.34 1.66
C LYS A 285 24.45 -8.33 0.53
N PRO A 286 23.59 -8.67 -0.46
CA PRO A 286 23.24 -7.71 -1.52
C PRO A 286 22.39 -6.53 -1.02
N TYR A 287 21.71 -6.67 0.11
CA TYR A 287 20.81 -5.66 0.67
C TYR A 287 21.57 -4.63 1.50
N LEU A 288 21.01 -3.44 1.70
CA LEU A 288 21.64 -2.37 2.48
C LEU A 288 21.65 -2.68 3.98
N THR A 289 20.67 -3.42 4.46
CA THR A 289 20.62 -3.93 5.82
C THR A 289 20.10 -5.39 5.83
N ASN A 290 20.36 -6.11 6.93
CA ASN A 290 19.79 -7.44 7.16
C ASN A 290 18.47 -7.36 7.96
N LYS A 291 17.73 -6.26 7.79
CA LYS A 291 16.49 -5.96 8.52
C LYS A 291 15.34 -5.72 7.56
N SER A 292 14.12 -5.91 8.08
CA SER A 292 12.84 -5.46 7.54
C SER A 292 12.01 -5.01 8.74
N ASP A 293 12.15 -3.73 9.08
CA ASP A 293 11.77 -3.19 10.38
C ASP A 293 10.26 -3.14 10.58
N ILE A 294 9.77 -3.69 11.69
CA ILE A 294 8.33 -3.73 12.02
C ILE A 294 7.72 -2.33 12.16
N VAL A 295 8.48 -1.35 12.70
CA VAL A 295 8.00 0.02 12.85
C VAL A 295 7.94 0.70 11.49
N ALA A 296 8.93 0.45 10.62
CA ALA A 296 8.89 0.93 9.24
C ALA A 296 7.67 0.38 8.49
N LEU A 297 7.33 -0.91 8.65
CA LEU A 297 6.13 -1.51 8.05
C LEU A 297 4.83 -0.88 8.57
N LEU A 298 4.73 -0.59 9.87
CA LEU A 298 3.56 0.10 10.45
C LEU A 298 3.40 1.53 9.90
N VAL A 299 4.51 2.25 9.77
CA VAL A 299 4.51 3.61 9.21
C VAL A 299 4.21 3.60 7.72
N LEU A 300 4.78 2.65 6.96
CA LEU A 300 4.49 2.45 5.53
C LEU A 300 2.99 2.24 5.30
N GLN A 301 2.35 1.38 6.11
CA GLN A 301 0.91 1.16 6.05
C GLN A 301 0.14 2.46 6.24
N HIS A 302 0.41 3.17 7.33
CA HIS A 302 -0.28 4.43 7.63
C HIS A 302 -0.09 5.48 6.52
N GLN A 303 1.14 5.59 5.95
CA GLN A 303 1.38 6.50 4.84
C GLN A 303 0.51 6.16 3.62
N HIS A 304 0.42 4.87 3.26
CA HIS A 304 -0.40 4.42 2.14
C HIS A 304 -1.88 4.75 2.34
N ASP A 305 -2.42 4.50 3.54
CA ASP A 305 -3.84 4.76 3.86
C ASP A 305 -4.16 6.26 3.70
N VAL A 306 -3.35 7.14 4.30
CA VAL A 306 -3.55 8.59 4.19
C VAL A 306 -3.36 9.09 2.76
N GLN A 307 -2.31 8.64 2.06
CA GLN A 307 -1.99 9.10 0.71
C GLN A 307 -3.02 8.66 -0.33
N ASN A 308 -3.61 7.48 -0.16
CA ASN A 308 -4.70 6.99 -1.00
C ASN A 308 -5.94 7.89 -0.88
N LEU A 309 -6.32 8.24 0.34
CA LEU A 309 -7.46 9.16 0.58
C LEU A 309 -7.15 10.59 0.10
N LEU A 310 -5.95 11.11 0.32
CA LEU A 310 -5.53 12.39 -0.24
C LEU A 310 -5.67 12.41 -1.76
N THR A 311 -5.28 11.33 -2.44
CA THR A 311 -5.42 11.20 -3.88
C THR A 311 -6.89 11.17 -4.30
N ARG A 312 -7.72 10.37 -3.64
CA ARG A 312 -9.16 10.30 -3.91
C ARG A 312 -9.82 11.67 -3.76
N ILE A 313 -9.61 12.33 -2.64
CA ILE A 313 -10.17 13.66 -2.37
C ILE A 313 -9.70 14.68 -3.42
N ASN A 314 -8.41 14.66 -3.77
CA ASN A 314 -7.86 15.57 -4.76
C ASN A 314 -8.53 15.41 -6.14
N PHE A 315 -8.71 14.16 -6.60
CA PHE A 315 -9.36 13.86 -7.88
C PHE A 315 -10.83 14.24 -7.87
N GLU A 316 -11.57 13.82 -6.86
CA GLU A 316 -13.01 14.07 -6.76
C GLU A 316 -13.31 15.55 -6.56
N ALA A 317 -12.57 16.26 -5.69
CA ALA A 317 -12.80 17.67 -5.45
C ALA A 317 -12.47 18.53 -6.67
N ARG A 318 -11.34 18.29 -7.38
CA ARG A 318 -11.02 19.02 -8.61
C ARG A 318 -12.03 18.76 -9.71
N THR A 319 -12.49 17.53 -9.83
CA THR A 319 -13.51 17.15 -10.82
C THR A 319 -14.85 17.83 -10.52
N ALA A 320 -15.28 17.84 -9.26
CA ALA A 320 -16.50 18.51 -8.84
C ALA A 320 -16.44 20.03 -9.07
N LEU A 321 -15.31 20.65 -8.71
CA LEU A 321 -15.08 22.09 -8.94
C LEU A 321 -15.06 22.43 -10.43
N ALA A 322 -14.40 21.64 -11.26
CA ALA A 322 -14.36 21.84 -12.70
C ALA A 322 -15.75 21.70 -13.34
N LYS A 323 -16.55 20.74 -12.91
CA LYS A 323 -17.93 20.55 -13.37
C LYS A 323 -18.86 21.67 -12.91
N ALA A 324 -18.67 22.18 -11.70
CA ALA A 324 -19.47 23.28 -11.17
C ALA A 324 -19.14 24.64 -11.83
N GLY A 325 -17.94 24.83 -12.34
CA GLY A 325 -17.48 26.11 -12.91
C GLY A 325 -17.59 27.24 -11.89
N HIS A 326 -18.45 28.22 -12.16
CA HIS A 326 -18.79 29.29 -11.22
C HIS A 326 -20.03 28.99 -10.37
N GLY A 327 -20.68 27.86 -10.56
CA GLY A 327 -21.85 27.41 -9.80
C GLY A 327 -21.48 26.71 -8.49
N GLN A 328 -22.51 26.20 -7.81
CA GLN A 328 -22.34 25.39 -6.61
C GLN A 328 -22.17 23.90 -6.96
N ILE A 329 -21.35 23.21 -6.19
CA ILE A 329 -21.26 21.75 -6.25
C ILE A 329 -22.62 21.16 -5.87
N PRO A 330 -23.22 20.27 -6.71
CA PRO A 330 -24.50 19.63 -6.39
C PRO A 330 -24.46 18.91 -5.03
N GLU A 331 -25.58 18.93 -4.30
CA GLU A 331 -25.70 18.40 -2.93
C GLU A 331 -25.20 16.96 -2.81
N LYS A 332 -25.62 16.07 -3.71
CA LYS A 332 -25.18 14.66 -3.72
C LYS A 332 -23.66 14.53 -3.87
N THR A 333 -23.05 15.32 -4.76
CA THR A 333 -21.58 15.32 -4.96
C THR A 333 -20.87 15.87 -3.73
N ARG A 334 -21.44 16.92 -3.11
CA ARG A 334 -20.91 17.50 -1.88
C ARG A 334 -20.93 16.49 -0.73
N ALA A 335 -22.04 15.77 -0.53
CA ALA A 335 -22.14 14.73 0.49
C ALA A 335 -21.13 13.61 0.26
N THR A 336 -20.93 13.14 -0.98
CA THR A 336 -19.91 12.15 -1.30
C THR A 336 -18.49 12.66 -0.97
N LEU A 337 -18.17 13.92 -1.35
CA LEU A 337 -16.88 14.52 -1.02
C LEU A 337 -16.65 14.63 0.49
N GLN A 338 -17.69 15.01 1.24
CA GLN A 338 -17.63 15.08 2.70
C GLN A 338 -17.34 13.69 3.29
N GLY A 339 -17.96 12.63 2.78
CA GLY A 339 -17.65 11.26 3.20
C GLY A 339 -16.16 10.89 3.03
N TYR A 340 -15.56 11.17 1.88
CA TYR A 340 -14.11 10.95 1.68
C TYR A 340 -13.25 11.81 2.61
N MET A 341 -13.62 13.07 2.84
CA MET A 341 -12.87 13.96 3.74
C MET A 341 -13.01 13.52 5.21
N ASP A 342 -14.18 13.09 5.64
CA ASP A 342 -14.39 12.52 6.99
C ASP A 342 -13.61 11.21 7.15
N GLY A 343 -13.56 10.37 6.12
CA GLY A 343 -12.71 9.19 6.08
C GLY A 343 -11.23 9.53 6.27
N LEU A 344 -10.73 10.56 5.57
CA LEU A 344 -9.36 11.05 5.77
C LEU A 344 -9.13 11.55 7.20
N VAL A 345 -10.06 12.32 7.75
CA VAL A 345 -9.99 12.80 9.14
C VAL A 345 -9.90 11.61 10.11
N SER A 346 -10.75 10.60 9.93
CA SER A 346 -10.77 9.38 10.72
C SER A 346 -9.40 8.65 10.67
N VAL A 347 -8.87 8.41 9.49
CA VAL A 347 -7.57 7.74 9.29
C VAL A 347 -6.43 8.59 9.87
N MET A 348 -6.43 9.91 9.67
CA MET A 348 -5.39 10.79 10.20
C MET A 348 -5.40 10.88 11.74
N PHE A 349 -6.54 10.69 12.39
CA PHE A 349 -6.65 10.62 13.84
C PHE A 349 -6.55 9.19 14.40
N PHE A 350 -6.19 8.20 13.57
CA PHE A 350 -6.02 6.79 13.97
C PHE A 350 -7.28 6.18 14.58
N VAL A 351 -8.46 6.60 14.11
CA VAL A 351 -9.73 5.97 14.51
C VAL A 351 -9.69 4.49 14.08
N ASP A 352 -10.09 3.61 14.96
CA ASP A 352 -10.10 2.16 14.77
C ASP A 352 -8.74 1.53 14.40
N ALA A 353 -7.65 2.30 14.42
CA ALA A 353 -6.31 1.75 14.24
C ALA A 353 -6.01 0.67 15.28
N THR A 354 -5.38 -0.40 14.81
CA THR A 354 -5.03 -1.54 15.68
C THR A 354 -4.25 -1.09 16.92
N ARG A 355 -4.78 -1.41 18.10
CA ARG A 355 -4.10 -1.18 19.37
C ARG A 355 -3.08 -2.27 19.64
N PHE A 356 -1.97 -1.90 20.26
CA PHE A 356 -0.96 -2.85 20.67
C PHE A 356 -1.27 -3.40 22.07
N THR A 357 -1.20 -4.72 22.20
CA THR A 357 -1.38 -5.43 23.48
C THR A 357 -0.05 -5.74 24.18
N SER A 358 1.06 -5.61 23.45
CA SER A 358 2.44 -5.65 23.95
C SER A 358 3.26 -4.56 23.23
N PRO A 359 4.32 -4.02 23.85
CA PRO A 359 5.18 -3.05 23.22
C PRO A 359 5.81 -3.58 21.93
N ILE A 360 5.90 -2.69 20.94
CA ILE A 360 6.59 -2.94 19.66
C ILE A 360 7.92 -2.18 19.66
N SER A 361 8.97 -2.78 19.11
CA SER A 361 10.23 -2.08 18.87
C SER A 361 10.86 -2.50 17.55
N GLY A 362 11.26 -1.50 16.76
CA GLY A 362 12.09 -1.68 15.58
C GLY A 362 13.56 -1.89 15.94
N ASN A 363 14.33 -2.35 14.96
CA ASN A 363 15.75 -2.65 15.18
C ASN A 363 16.66 -2.25 14.01
N SER A 364 16.16 -1.43 13.07
CA SER A 364 16.96 -0.88 11.95
C SER A 364 17.52 0.53 12.20
N GLY A 365 17.05 1.22 13.24
CA GLY A 365 17.28 2.66 13.45
C GLY A 365 16.17 3.54 12.86
N PHE A 366 15.17 2.99 12.18
CA PHE A 366 14.07 3.74 11.56
C PHE A 366 13.30 4.60 12.56
N THR A 367 13.02 4.07 13.76
CA THR A 367 12.36 4.82 14.84
C THR A 367 13.06 6.14 15.11
N HIS A 368 14.37 6.11 15.35
CA HIS A 368 15.15 7.30 15.60
C HIS A 368 15.18 8.25 14.40
N TRP A 369 15.35 7.71 13.19
CA TRP A 369 15.33 8.50 11.96
C TRP A 369 14.01 9.23 11.78
N LEU A 370 12.85 8.55 11.96
CA LEU A 370 11.53 9.15 11.82
C LEU A 370 11.32 10.27 12.84
N GLU A 371 11.63 10.02 14.12
CA GLU A 371 11.45 10.97 15.21
C GLU A 371 12.40 12.20 15.11
N SER A 372 13.56 12.04 14.48
CA SER A 372 14.51 13.15 14.26
C SER A 372 14.03 14.17 13.21
N ARG A 373 12.98 13.82 12.44
CA ARG A 373 12.49 14.63 11.31
C ARG A 373 11.30 15.49 11.71
N GLY A 374 11.01 16.45 10.84
CA GLY A 374 9.82 17.27 10.90
C GLY A 374 9.87 18.38 11.95
N PRO A 375 8.81 19.19 11.99
CA PRO A 375 8.76 20.32 12.91
C PRO A 375 8.52 19.84 14.34
N ARG A 376 9.05 20.62 15.30
CA ARG A 376 8.80 20.48 16.72
C ARG A 376 8.26 21.78 17.30
N ASP A 377 7.37 21.68 18.24
CA ASP A 377 6.89 22.84 18.98
C ASP A 377 7.95 23.34 20.00
N PRO A 378 7.74 24.48 20.67
CA PRO A 378 8.68 25.00 21.67
C PRO A 378 8.94 24.07 22.87
N MET A 379 8.07 23.09 23.12
CA MET A 379 8.24 22.05 24.14
C MET A 379 8.99 20.83 23.61
N GLY A 380 9.46 20.84 22.37
CA GLY A 380 10.16 19.75 21.70
C GLY A 380 9.25 18.60 21.23
N ARG A 381 7.93 18.76 21.23
CA ARG A 381 6.96 17.73 20.80
C ARG A 381 6.77 17.76 19.29
N SER A 382 6.57 16.58 18.68
CA SER A 382 6.31 16.41 17.26
C SER A 382 5.19 15.40 17.02
N LEU A 383 4.43 15.56 15.92
CA LEU A 383 3.50 14.52 15.46
C LEU A 383 4.23 13.24 14.98
N ARG A 384 5.57 13.26 14.90
CA ARG A 384 6.39 12.09 14.58
C ARG A 384 6.86 11.31 15.81
N ASP A 385 6.61 11.82 17.02
CA ASP A 385 6.97 11.10 18.24
C ASP A 385 6.14 9.81 18.35
N LEU A 386 6.81 8.67 18.54
CA LEU A 386 6.20 7.35 18.60
C LEU A 386 5.80 6.98 20.04
N ASP A 387 4.74 6.20 20.21
CA ASP A 387 4.36 5.56 21.47
C ASP A 387 4.89 4.13 21.54
N LEU A 388 4.54 3.32 20.56
CA LEU A 388 4.91 1.91 20.38
C LEU A 388 4.55 0.97 21.54
N LYS A 389 3.86 1.46 22.58
CA LYS A 389 3.39 0.65 23.71
C LYS A 389 1.94 0.24 23.55
N THR A 390 1.08 1.19 23.19
CA THR A 390 -0.37 0.99 23.04
C THR A 390 -0.88 1.37 21.66
N ARG A 391 -0.15 2.23 20.93
CA ARG A 391 -0.48 2.77 19.61
C ARG A 391 0.80 3.15 18.86
N LEU A 392 0.69 3.50 17.60
CA LEU A 392 1.85 3.84 16.78
C LEU A 392 2.44 5.19 17.19
N PHE A 393 1.67 6.28 17.16
CA PHE A 393 2.14 7.63 17.46
C PHE A 393 1.70 8.11 18.84
N LYS A 394 2.57 8.88 19.48
CA LYS A 394 2.34 9.46 20.79
C LYS A 394 1.21 10.49 20.77
N TYR A 395 1.18 11.33 19.74
CA TYR A 395 0.12 12.29 19.49
C TYR A 395 -0.69 11.78 18.32
N PRO A 396 -1.94 11.31 18.52
CA PRO A 396 -2.69 10.61 17.50
C PRO A 396 -3.29 11.57 16.44
N LEU A 397 -2.41 12.19 15.69
CA LEU A 397 -2.69 12.87 14.44
C LEU A 397 -1.51 12.62 13.47
N SER A 398 -1.84 12.30 12.23
CA SER A 398 -0.87 12.00 11.19
C SER A 398 0.05 13.17 10.89
N TYR A 399 1.36 12.92 10.90
CA TYR A 399 2.36 13.89 10.45
C TYR A 399 2.25 14.23 8.95
N LEU A 400 1.48 13.46 8.18
CA LEU A 400 1.24 13.76 6.76
C LEU A 400 0.40 15.03 6.53
N ILE A 401 -0.12 15.65 7.58
CA ILE A 401 -0.64 17.04 7.53
C ILE A 401 0.41 18.04 7.01
N TYR A 402 1.72 17.72 7.16
CA TYR A 402 2.83 18.53 6.64
C TYR A 402 3.24 18.17 5.22
N SER A 403 2.60 17.17 4.59
CA SER A 403 2.95 16.71 3.26
C SER A 403 2.53 17.72 2.18
N ARG A 404 3.32 17.74 1.08
CA ARG A 404 2.96 18.54 -0.11
C ARG A 404 1.62 18.10 -0.71
N ALA A 405 1.28 16.82 -0.62
CA ALA A 405 -0.01 16.30 -1.09
C ALA A 405 -1.18 16.86 -0.30
N PHE A 406 -1.07 16.97 1.02
CA PHE A 406 -2.07 17.61 1.87
C PHE A 406 -2.20 19.12 1.54
N ASP A 407 -1.07 19.83 1.46
CA ASP A 407 -1.05 21.26 1.14
C ASP A 407 -1.58 21.57 -0.26
N GLY A 408 -1.42 20.63 -1.20
CA GLY A 408 -1.90 20.72 -2.57
C GLY A 408 -3.39 20.45 -2.78
N LEU A 409 -4.13 20.06 -1.75
CA LEU A 409 -5.57 19.88 -1.83
C LEU A 409 -6.27 21.18 -2.24
N PRO A 410 -7.38 21.12 -3.01
CA PRO A 410 -8.22 22.28 -3.27
C PRO A 410 -8.65 22.97 -1.98
N ALA A 411 -8.74 24.30 -1.98
CA ALA A 411 -9.11 25.09 -0.80
C ALA A 411 -10.41 24.59 -0.15
N TYR A 412 -11.43 24.29 -0.97
CA TYR A 412 -12.70 23.71 -0.52
C TYR A 412 -12.50 22.46 0.39
N ALA A 413 -11.66 21.52 -0.05
CA ALA A 413 -11.42 20.30 0.72
C ALA A 413 -10.59 20.58 1.98
N LYS A 414 -9.56 21.42 1.86
CA LYS A 414 -8.69 21.78 2.97
C LYS A 414 -9.43 22.55 4.07
N ASP A 415 -10.29 23.49 3.70
CA ASP A 415 -11.12 24.25 4.65
C ASP A 415 -12.09 23.34 5.41
N TYR A 416 -12.72 22.39 4.73
CA TYR A 416 -13.57 21.39 5.38
C TYR A 416 -12.77 20.54 6.38
N ILE A 417 -11.64 19.98 5.96
CA ILE A 417 -10.79 19.14 6.82
C ILE A 417 -10.28 19.91 8.03
N TYR A 418 -9.86 21.17 7.85
CA TYR A 418 -9.46 22.03 8.96
C TYR A 418 -10.59 22.35 9.92
N GLY A 419 -11.83 22.53 9.41
CA GLY A 419 -13.02 22.66 10.24
C GLY A 419 -13.23 21.44 11.13
N ARG A 420 -13.17 20.24 10.55
CA ARG A 420 -13.29 18.98 11.30
C ARG A 420 -12.17 18.84 12.35
N PHE A 421 -10.93 19.18 11.99
CA PHE A 421 -9.81 19.15 12.95
C PHE A 421 -10.04 20.14 14.11
N ALA A 422 -10.50 21.36 13.81
CA ALA A 422 -10.81 22.36 14.82
C ALA A 422 -11.90 21.86 15.79
N ASP A 423 -12.97 21.27 15.26
CA ASP A 423 -14.09 20.76 16.08
C ASP A 423 -13.64 19.61 17.00
N ILE A 424 -12.88 18.65 16.46
CA ILE A 424 -12.34 17.53 17.24
C ILE A 424 -11.39 18.04 18.34
N LEU A 425 -10.43 18.90 17.98
CA LEU A 425 -9.37 19.34 18.90
C LEU A 425 -9.89 20.34 19.97
N THR A 426 -10.98 21.06 19.70
CA THR A 426 -11.61 21.96 20.67
C THR A 426 -12.74 21.29 21.46
N GLY A 427 -13.07 20.01 21.17
CA GLY A 427 -14.14 19.30 21.85
C GLY A 427 -15.55 19.65 21.39
N ARG A 428 -15.71 20.40 20.30
CA ARG A 428 -17.02 20.75 19.73
C ARG A 428 -17.72 19.55 19.07
N SER A 429 -16.97 18.53 18.69
CA SER A 429 -17.47 17.32 18.02
C SER A 429 -18.16 16.31 18.96
N GLU A 430 -18.13 16.51 20.29
CA GLU A 430 -18.70 15.55 21.26
C GLU A 430 -20.24 15.51 21.27
N SER A 431 -20.90 16.46 20.58
CA SER A 431 -22.36 16.61 20.61
C SER A 431 -23.11 15.98 19.42
N ASP A 432 -22.42 15.36 18.48
CA ASP A 432 -23.07 14.71 17.33
C ASP A 432 -23.18 13.19 17.57
N PRO A 433 -24.38 12.66 17.99
CA PRO A 433 -24.58 11.24 18.20
C PRO A 433 -24.75 10.44 16.89
N SER A 434 -24.68 11.08 15.73
CA SER A 434 -24.82 10.42 14.43
C SER A 434 -23.55 9.74 13.95
N GLY A 435 -22.58 9.42 14.85
CA GLY A 435 -21.43 8.61 14.51
C GLY A 435 -21.89 7.31 13.85
N ALA A 436 -21.74 7.24 12.53
CA ALA A 436 -21.98 6.03 11.79
C ALA A 436 -21.04 4.96 12.34
N SER A 437 -21.58 4.10 13.22
CA SER A 437 -20.89 2.89 13.62
C SER A 437 -20.67 2.04 12.36
N LEU A 438 -19.48 1.43 12.25
CA LEU A 438 -19.26 0.35 11.30
C LEU A 438 -20.47 -0.59 11.28
N PRO A 439 -20.91 -1.12 10.13
CA PRO A 439 -22.01 -2.06 10.06
C PRO A 439 -21.81 -3.15 11.11
N LYS A 440 -22.77 -3.31 12.01
CA LYS A 440 -22.76 -4.42 12.98
C LYS A 440 -22.81 -5.70 12.17
N GLY A 441 -21.72 -6.47 12.17
CA GLY A 441 -21.63 -7.72 11.45
C GLY A 441 -20.40 -7.84 10.56
N PHE A 442 -19.36 -7.06 10.80
CA PHE A 442 -18.06 -7.30 10.17
C PHE A 442 -17.63 -8.74 10.47
N ASP A 443 -17.73 -9.58 9.44
CA ASP A 443 -17.14 -10.92 9.45
C ASP A 443 -15.71 -10.78 8.91
N PRO A 444 -14.68 -10.95 9.76
CA PRO A 444 -13.29 -10.88 9.32
C PRO A 444 -12.93 -11.99 8.33
N ASP A 445 -13.77 -13.01 8.21
CA ASP A 445 -13.60 -14.12 7.27
C ASP A 445 -14.34 -13.88 5.93
N ALA A 446 -15.14 -12.82 5.82
CA ALA A 446 -15.80 -12.41 4.58
C ALA A 446 -14.88 -11.50 3.76
N LEU A 447 -14.11 -12.10 2.89
CA LEU A 447 -13.12 -11.44 2.00
C LEU A 447 -13.73 -10.34 1.10
N ASP A 448 -15.01 -10.44 0.79
CA ASP A 448 -15.72 -9.52 -0.12
C ASP A 448 -16.13 -8.19 0.53
N ALA A 449 -16.09 -8.09 1.88
CA ALA A 449 -16.50 -6.88 2.60
C ALA A 449 -15.46 -5.74 2.58
N TYR A 450 -14.25 -6.00 2.10
CA TYR A 450 -13.13 -5.04 2.10
C TYR A 450 -13.09 -4.11 0.88
N ILE A 451 -13.94 -4.29 -0.10
CA ILE A 451 -13.88 -3.57 -1.39
C ILE A 451 -14.46 -2.15 -1.30
N ASP A 452 -15.25 -1.81 -0.28
CA ASP A 452 -15.95 -0.52 -0.19
C ASP A 452 -15.45 0.36 0.99
N GLN A 453 -14.17 0.31 1.31
CA GLN A 453 -13.58 0.95 2.49
C GLN A 453 -13.21 2.43 2.34
N ASP A 454 -13.71 3.13 1.34
CA ASP A 454 -13.58 4.61 1.28
C ASP A 454 -14.50 5.33 2.30
N ALA A 455 -15.22 4.58 3.14
CA ALA A 455 -16.22 5.08 4.09
C ALA A 455 -15.88 4.77 5.56
N HIS A 456 -14.67 5.11 6.02
CA HIS A 456 -14.38 5.11 7.46
C HIS A 456 -14.93 6.40 8.08
N ALA A 457 -16.10 6.33 8.68
CA ALA A 457 -16.74 7.47 9.31
C ALA A 457 -16.87 7.29 10.84
N GLY A 458 -15.73 7.13 11.52
CA GLY A 458 -15.68 7.26 12.98
C GLY A 458 -15.36 8.69 13.39
N VAL A 459 -16.06 9.25 14.38
CA VAL A 459 -15.64 10.49 15.01
C VAL A 459 -14.52 10.20 16.00
N PRO A 460 -13.34 10.82 15.89
CA PRO A 460 -12.24 10.59 16.79
C PRO A 460 -12.59 10.94 18.22
N GLN A 461 -12.55 9.95 19.13
CA GLN A 461 -12.71 10.15 20.56
C GLN A 461 -11.31 10.26 21.19
N LEU A 462 -10.83 11.49 21.37
CA LEU A 462 -9.51 11.75 21.93
C LEU A 462 -9.61 12.23 23.37
N PRO A 463 -8.74 11.72 24.28
CA PRO A 463 -8.57 12.31 25.59
C PRO A 463 -8.26 13.80 25.51
N GLU A 464 -8.77 14.60 26.46
CA GLU A 464 -8.53 16.05 26.48
C GLU A 464 -7.03 16.40 26.43
N ALA A 465 -6.20 15.63 27.13
CA ALA A 465 -4.76 15.84 27.12
C ALA A 465 -4.14 15.68 25.72
N ASP A 466 -4.60 14.68 24.93
CA ASP A 466 -4.14 14.47 23.56
C ASP A 466 -4.65 15.62 22.65
N ARG A 467 -5.92 16.01 22.75
CA ARG A 467 -6.49 17.13 21.99
C ARG A 467 -5.69 18.41 22.21
N LYS A 468 -5.45 18.77 23.47
CA LYS A 468 -4.68 19.96 23.86
C LYS A 468 -3.25 19.91 23.31
N ALA A 469 -2.57 18.80 23.49
CA ALA A 469 -1.20 18.64 23.00
C ALA A 469 -1.11 18.78 21.47
N ILE A 470 -2.00 18.13 20.73
CA ILE A 470 -2.04 18.21 19.25
C ILE A 470 -2.34 19.64 18.79
N LEU A 471 -3.32 20.32 19.44
CA LEU A 471 -3.67 21.68 19.10
C LEU A 471 -2.49 22.66 19.31
N GLU A 472 -1.75 22.51 20.41
CA GLU A 472 -0.54 23.30 20.70
C GLU A 472 0.57 23.03 19.68
N ILE A 473 0.83 21.76 19.33
CA ILE A 473 1.77 21.36 18.29
C ILE A 473 1.40 22.01 16.97
N LEU A 474 0.14 21.89 16.52
CA LEU A 474 -0.29 22.44 15.23
C LEU A 474 -0.26 23.97 15.19
N ARG A 475 -0.61 24.66 16.27
CA ARG A 475 -0.51 26.13 16.35
C ARG A 475 0.93 26.60 16.15
N ALA A 476 1.90 25.85 16.66
CA ALA A 476 3.31 26.18 16.54
C ALA A 476 3.95 25.74 15.19
N THR A 477 3.45 24.67 14.59
CA THR A 477 4.15 23.98 13.50
C THR A 477 3.41 23.97 12.15
N LYS A 478 2.12 24.34 12.11
CA LYS A 478 1.28 24.39 10.88
C LYS A 478 0.65 25.78 10.71
N PRO A 479 1.37 26.75 10.14
CA PRO A 479 0.93 28.16 10.10
C PRO A 479 -0.41 28.40 9.40
N ASP A 480 -0.74 27.62 8.36
CA ASP A 480 -2.03 27.75 7.67
C ASP A 480 -3.20 27.24 8.52
N PHE A 481 -3.02 26.17 9.30
CA PHE A 481 -4.02 25.75 10.28
C PHE A 481 -4.16 26.76 11.43
N ALA A 482 -3.05 27.32 11.92
CA ALA A 482 -3.10 28.39 12.94
C ALA A 482 -3.88 29.61 12.44
N ARG A 483 -3.69 30.05 11.17
CA ARG A 483 -4.50 31.11 10.56
C ARG A 483 -5.97 30.76 10.42
N TYR A 484 -6.26 29.49 10.05
CA TYR A 484 -7.62 28.98 9.99
C TYR A 484 -8.33 29.13 11.34
N LEU A 485 -7.70 28.67 12.43
CA LEU A 485 -8.24 28.79 13.78
C LEU A 485 -8.52 30.25 14.18
N ALA A 486 -7.56 31.16 13.93
CA ALA A 486 -7.71 32.60 14.24
C ALA A 486 -8.88 33.23 13.48
N GLY A 487 -9.12 32.85 12.23
CA GLY A 487 -10.21 33.33 11.40
C GLY A 487 -11.59 32.78 11.78
N HIS A 488 -11.67 31.69 12.54
CA HIS A 488 -12.92 31.01 12.91
C HIS A 488 -13.20 31.03 14.44
N GLY A 489 -12.44 31.82 15.21
CA GLY A 489 -12.67 32.01 16.65
C GLY A 489 -12.39 30.75 17.50
N ALA A 490 -11.43 29.93 17.08
CA ALA A 490 -11.10 28.65 17.72
C ALA A 490 -9.69 28.64 18.35
#